data_8b57c8b3c0fea7c015a09073a9d5b091
#
_entry.id   8b57c8b3c0fea7c015a09073a9d5b091
#
_cell.length_a   1.000
_cell.length_b   1.000
_cell.length_c   1.000
_cell.angle_alpha   90.00
_cell.angle_beta   90.00
_cell.angle_gamma   90.00
#
_symmetry.space_group_name_H-M   'P 1'
#
loop_
_entity.id
_entity.type
_entity.pdbx_description
1 polymer ?
#
loop_
_entity_poly.entity_id
_entity_poly.type
_entity_poly.pdbx_seq_one_letter_code
_entity_poly.pdbx_strand_id
1 'polypeptide(L)'
;TYTLGYSFGSGVTIPGTGILTNSQMNNFASKYGLEKSISRSTSEANKLEPFKRPMSTMSPVMVFDENGSLELITGSPGGSKIPAINLQVLINVIDFDLDIGLATMMPRIHQDWPYYSLQVEKTLNNDTKRMLETYGHKPKESKTMGSTQSIHIKDGVNFGFADLRRPDAKVSVQK
;
A
#
# COMPACT_ATOMS: atom_id res chain seq x y z
N THR A 1 -3.44 10.76 3.34
CA THR A 1 -2.40 9.71 3.50
C THR A 1 -1.13 10.34 4.04
N TYR A 2 -0.60 9.78 5.11
CA TYR A 2 0.72 10.13 5.63
C TYR A 2 1.45 8.88 6.11
N THR A 3 2.77 8.94 6.25
CA THR A 3 3.56 7.85 6.80
C THR A 3 4.66 8.37 7.72
N LEU A 4 4.89 7.65 8.81
CA LEU A 4 6.05 7.85 9.67
C LEU A 4 7.31 7.10 9.16
N GLY A 5 7.13 6.15 8.24
CA GLY A 5 8.15 5.19 7.84
C GLY A 5 8.15 3.99 8.77
N TYR A 6 9.03 3.95 9.76
CA TYR A 6 8.96 2.94 10.83
C TYR A 6 7.84 3.24 11.84
N SER A 7 7.50 2.27 12.70
CA SER A 7 6.34 2.31 13.62
C SER A 7 6.23 3.58 14.46
N PHE A 8 7.36 4.14 14.91
CA PHE A 8 7.44 5.41 15.65
C PHE A 8 8.28 6.47 14.89
N GLY A 9 8.31 6.38 13.57
CA GLY A 9 9.08 7.29 12.73
C GLY A 9 10.57 7.26 13.09
N SER A 10 11.13 8.43 13.36
CA SER A 10 12.53 8.56 13.83
C SER A 10 12.71 8.28 15.34
N GLY A 11 11.63 8.04 16.07
CA GLY A 11 11.62 7.94 17.52
C GLY A 11 11.74 9.30 18.25
N VAL A 12 11.68 10.39 17.52
CA VAL A 12 11.79 11.75 18.07
C VAL A 12 10.44 12.45 18.02
N THR A 13 10.04 13.03 19.12
CA THR A 13 8.84 13.89 19.23
C THR A 13 9.28 15.36 19.22
N ILE A 14 8.59 16.19 18.45
CA ILE A 14 8.83 17.65 18.47
C ILE A 14 8.43 18.18 19.81
N PRO A 15 9.33 18.83 20.57
CA PRO A 15 9.04 19.33 21.92
C PRO A 15 7.82 20.24 21.95
N GLY A 16 6.96 20.04 22.94
CA GLY A 16 5.75 20.84 23.14
C GLY A 16 4.58 20.59 22.21
N THR A 17 4.72 19.68 21.22
CA THR A 17 3.65 19.43 20.23
C THR A 17 3.03 18.03 20.30
N GLY A 18 3.75 17.04 20.85
CA GLY A 18 3.36 15.64 20.80
C GLY A 18 3.47 15.00 19.40
N ILE A 19 3.95 15.72 18.40
CA ILE A 19 4.08 15.24 17.00
C ILE A 19 5.33 14.40 16.87
N LEU A 20 5.17 13.14 16.42
CA LEU A 20 6.29 12.27 16.05
C LEU A 20 6.85 12.68 14.68
N THR A 21 8.17 12.77 14.59
CA THR A 21 8.85 13.01 13.31
C THR A 21 9.00 11.71 12.53
N ASN A 22 8.96 11.80 11.20
CA ASN A 22 9.08 10.63 10.35
C ASN A 22 10.52 10.13 10.21
N SER A 23 10.70 8.93 9.67
CA SER A 23 12.01 8.31 9.37
C SER A 23 12.30 8.27 7.86
N GLN A 24 11.77 9.20 7.07
CA GLN A 24 11.87 9.20 5.61
C GLN A 24 13.32 9.32 5.07
N MET A 25 14.24 9.82 5.87
CA MET A 25 15.67 9.83 5.52
C MET A 25 16.19 8.43 5.20
N ASN A 26 15.62 7.38 5.78
CA ASN A 26 15.98 5.99 5.49
C ASN A 26 15.55 5.53 4.08
N ASN A 27 14.76 6.32 3.36
CA ASN A 27 14.36 6.02 1.99
C ASN A 27 15.39 6.48 0.96
N PHE A 28 16.38 7.26 1.35
CA PHE A 28 17.54 7.53 0.47
C PHE A 28 18.40 6.28 0.29
N ALA A 29 19.09 6.21 -0.85
CA ALA A 29 20.12 5.22 -1.06
C ALA A 29 21.29 5.48 -0.08
N SER A 30 21.61 4.48 0.74
CA SER A 30 22.78 4.53 1.61
C SER A 30 24.02 3.98 0.91
N LYS A 31 25.22 4.50 1.25
CA LYS A 31 26.50 4.01 0.73
C LYS A 31 26.71 2.50 0.97
N TYR A 32 26.16 1.99 2.07
CA TYR A 32 26.24 0.57 2.44
C TYR A 32 25.18 -0.31 1.74
N GLY A 33 24.10 0.29 1.23
CA GLY A 33 23.05 -0.42 0.50
C GLY A 33 23.34 -0.61 -0.99
N LEU A 34 24.23 0.22 -1.57
CA LEU A 34 24.57 0.17 -2.98
C LEU A 34 25.32 -1.13 -3.36
N GLU A 35 26.07 -1.72 -2.43
CA GLU A 35 26.88 -2.91 -2.71
C GLU A 35 26.16 -4.25 -2.52
N LYS A 36 25.02 -4.29 -1.80
CA LYS A 36 24.40 -5.55 -1.35
C LYS A 36 22.93 -5.71 -1.70
N SER A 37 22.26 -4.71 -2.22
CA SER A 37 20.82 -4.75 -2.44
C SER A 37 20.46 -4.18 -3.81
N ILE A 38 19.96 -5.06 -4.68
CA ILE A 38 19.22 -4.65 -5.86
C ILE A 38 17.83 -4.20 -5.38
N SER A 39 17.79 -3.05 -4.72
CA SER A 39 16.58 -2.44 -4.22
C SER A 39 16.30 -1.15 -4.99
N ARG A 40 15.05 -0.79 -5.16
CA ARG A 40 14.66 0.50 -5.75
C ARG A 40 15.31 1.69 -5.03
N SER A 41 15.62 1.54 -3.74
CA SER A 41 16.29 2.56 -2.95
C SER A 41 17.77 2.72 -3.24
N THR A 42 18.41 1.82 -4.00
CA THR A 42 19.86 1.83 -4.27
C THR A 42 20.26 2.57 -5.54
N SER A 43 19.33 3.20 -6.25
CA SER A 43 19.67 3.95 -7.47
C SER A 43 20.46 5.21 -7.15
N GLU A 44 21.40 5.57 -8.02
CA GLU A 44 22.17 6.83 -7.93
C GLU A 44 21.24 8.05 -7.90
N ALA A 45 20.11 7.98 -8.61
CA ALA A 45 19.10 9.02 -8.58
C ALA A 45 18.49 9.26 -7.18
N ASN A 46 18.52 8.26 -6.29
CA ASN A 46 18.00 8.35 -4.92
C ASN A 46 19.10 8.58 -3.86
N LYS A 47 20.28 8.97 -4.28
CA LYS A 47 21.41 9.28 -3.38
C LYS A 47 21.11 10.47 -2.47
N LEU A 48 21.55 10.39 -1.23
CA LEU A 48 21.42 11.47 -0.26
C LEU A 48 22.28 12.68 -0.68
N GLU A 49 21.61 13.79 -0.93
CA GLU A 49 22.25 15.07 -1.30
C GLU A 49 21.44 16.24 -0.71
N PRO A 50 22.07 17.43 -0.52
CA PRO A 50 21.36 18.61 -0.05
C PRO A 50 20.16 18.97 -0.96
N PHE A 51 19.07 19.44 -0.35
CA PHE A 51 17.84 19.87 -1.03
C PHE A 51 17.08 18.79 -1.80
N LYS A 52 17.47 17.54 -1.69
CA LYS A 52 16.87 16.42 -2.38
C LYS A 52 15.79 15.75 -1.50
N ARG A 53 14.72 15.29 -2.12
CA ARG A 53 13.68 14.50 -1.47
C ARG A 53 13.94 13.00 -1.70
N PRO A 54 13.73 12.14 -0.69
CA PRO A 54 13.89 10.70 -0.85
C PRO A 54 12.80 10.13 -1.75
N MET A 55 13.05 8.95 -2.29
CA MET A 55 12.04 8.13 -2.94
C MET A 55 10.86 7.87 -1.98
N SER A 56 9.65 7.88 -2.50
CA SER A 56 8.43 7.48 -1.79
C SER A 56 7.63 6.48 -2.62
N THR A 57 7.05 5.50 -1.94
CA THR A 57 6.07 4.56 -2.52
C THR A 57 4.64 4.91 -2.12
N MET A 58 4.44 6.01 -1.40
CA MET A 58 3.10 6.51 -1.08
C MET A 58 2.31 6.78 -2.36
N SER A 59 1.15 6.17 -2.47
CA SER A 59 0.31 6.23 -3.66
C SER A 59 -1.16 6.39 -3.24
N PRO A 60 -1.54 7.53 -2.61
CA PRO A 60 -2.95 7.81 -2.38
C PRO A 60 -3.66 7.97 -3.72
N VAL A 61 -4.88 7.47 -3.83
CA VAL A 61 -5.64 7.47 -5.09
C VAL A 61 -6.99 8.13 -4.87
N MET A 62 -7.37 8.96 -5.83
CA MET A 62 -8.73 9.45 -6.03
C MET A 62 -9.16 9.11 -7.45
N VAL A 63 -10.31 8.50 -7.60
CA VAL A 63 -10.91 8.17 -8.89
C VAL A 63 -12.09 9.09 -9.12
N PHE A 64 -12.18 9.61 -10.33
CA PHE A 64 -13.28 10.46 -10.77
C PHE A 64 -13.96 9.80 -11.96
N ASP A 65 -15.27 9.96 -12.06
CA ASP A 65 -16.04 9.55 -13.22
C ASP A 65 -15.73 10.43 -14.46
N GLU A 66 -16.34 10.12 -15.59
CA GLU A 66 -16.20 10.87 -16.85
C GLU A 66 -16.73 12.32 -16.76
N ASN A 67 -17.57 12.62 -15.76
CA ASN A 67 -18.11 13.96 -15.50
C ASN A 67 -17.26 14.75 -14.50
N GLY A 68 -16.21 14.14 -13.95
CA GLY A 68 -15.34 14.74 -12.95
C GLY A 68 -15.87 14.62 -11.52
N SER A 69 -16.88 13.79 -11.27
CA SER A 69 -17.38 13.52 -9.91
C SER A 69 -16.51 12.48 -9.23
N LEU A 70 -16.23 12.70 -7.95
CA LEU A 70 -15.39 11.78 -7.16
C LEU A 70 -16.15 10.47 -6.88
N GLU A 71 -15.55 9.34 -7.24
CA GLU A 71 -16.13 8.00 -7.04
C GLU A 71 -15.44 7.18 -5.96
N LEU A 72 -14.10 7.24 -5.91
CA LEU A 72 -13.36 6.39 -4.97
C LEU A 72 -12.15 7.12 -4.41
N ILE A 73 -11.96 7.00 -3.12
CA ILE A 73 -10.73 7.41 -2.42
C ILE A 73 -10.17 6.18 -1.74
N THR A 74 -8.90 5.88 -1.97
CA THR A 74 -8.23 4.75 -1.30
C THR A 74 -6.76 5.02 -1.04
N GLY A 75 -6.21 4.34 -0.06
CA GLY A 75 -4.80 4.40 0.26
C GLY A 75 -4.42 3.39 1.33
N SER A 76 -3.18 2.92 1.28
CA SER A 76 -2.67 1.87 2.17
C SER A 76 -1.26 2.20 2.68
N PRO A 77 -0.88 1.81 3.89
CA PRO A 77 0.50 1.56 4.25
C PRO A 77 0.98 0.27 3.59
N GLY A 78 2.30 0.01 3.55
CA GLY A 78 2.81 -1.26 3.04
C GLY A 78 4.19 -1.21 2.40
N GLY A 79 4.90 -0.08 2.49
CA GLY A 79 6.22 0.09 1.89
C GLY A 79 6.17 -0.10 0.37
N SER A 80 7.05 -0.95 -0.19
CA SER A 80 7.09 -1.22 -1.64
C SER A 80 5.80 -1.84 -2.21
N LYS A 81 4.96 -2.42 -1.36
CA LYS A 81 3.71 -3.06 -1.75
C LYS A 81 2.55 -2.08 -1.99
N ILE A 82 2.67 -0.83 -1.54
CA ILE A 82 1.56 0.15 -1.57
C ILE A 82 0.93 0.28 -2.97
N PRO A 83 1.68 0.47 -4.06
CA PRO A 83 1.08 0.60 -5.38
C PRO A 83 0.28 -0.64 -5.81
N ALA A 84 0.83 -1.84 -5.56
CA ALA A 84 0.17 -3.09 -5.90
C ALA A 84 -1.08 -3.35 -5.05
N ILE A 85 -1.08 -2.96 -3.78
CA ILE A 85 -2.24 -3.08 -2.89
C ILE A 85 -3.37 -2.18 -3.40
N ASN A 86 -3.07 -0.90 -3.65
CA ASN A 86 -4.07 0.04 -4.15
C ASN A 86 -4.62 -0.38 -5.51
N LEU A 87 -3.76 -0.83 -6.43
CA LEU A 87 -4.16 -1.32 -7.75
C LEU A 87 -5.16 -2.48 -7.64
N GLN A 88 -4.92 -3.46 -6.76
CA GLN A 88 -5.83 -4.59 -6.58
C GLN A 88 -7.20 -4.14 -6.05
N VAL A 89 -7.27 -3.17 -5.14
CA VAL A 89 -8.54 -2.61 -4.70
C VAL A 89 -9.25 -1.88 -5.83
N LEU A 90 -8.52 -1.10 -6.64
CA LEU A 90 -9.09 -0.41 -7.81
C LEU A 90 -9.69 -1.39 -8.81
N ILE A 91 -8.94 -2.41 -9.19
CA ILE A 91 -9.41 -3.47 -10.12
C ILE A 91 -10.67 -4.16 -9.55
N ASN A 92 -10.66 -4.49 -8.27
CA ASN A 92 -11.79 -5.15 -7.65
C ASN A 92 -13.07 -4.29 -7.67
N VAL A 93 -12.94 -2.98 -7.47
CA VAL A 93 -14.09 -2.06 -7.50
C VAL A 93 -14.51 -1.75 -8.94
N ILE A 94 -13.56 -1.38 -9.82
CA ILE A 94 -13.84 -0.81 -11.14
C ILE A 94 -14.13 -1.92 -12.16
N ASP A 95 -13.28 -2.95 -12.20
CA ASP A 95 -13.37 -3.99 -13.25
C ASP A 95 -14.29 -5.15 -12.84
N PHE A 96 -14.35 -5.46 -11.54
CA PHE A 96 -15.17 -6.56 -11.02
C PHE A 96 -16.45 -6.11 -10.29
N ASP A 97 -16.72 -4.81 -10.20
CA ASP A 97 -17.90 -4.19 -9.53
C ASP A 97 -18.14 -4.74 -8.12
N LEU A 98 -17.07 -5.04 -7.38
CA LEU A 98 -17.18 -5.47 -6.00
C LEU A 98 -17.50 -4.29 -5.09
N ASP A 99 -18.33 -4.53 -4.06
CA ASP A 99 -18.48 -3.55 -3.00
C ASP A 99 -17.15 -3.27 -2.31
N ILE A 100 -17.01 -2.06 -1.74
CA ILE A 100 -15.72 -1.61 -1.19
C ILE A 100 -15.23 -2.47 -0.03
N GLY A 101 -16.12 -3.09 0.74
CA GLY A 101 -15.76 -3.99 1.81
C GLY A 101 -15.15 -5.27 1.27
N LEU A 102 -15.83 -5.92 0.33
CA LEU A 102 -15.33 -7.12 -0.32
C LEU A 102 -14.05 -6.85 -1.10
N ALA A 103 -14.03 -5.78 -1.91
CA ALA A 103 -12.84 -5.35 -2.67
C ALA A 103 -11.61 -5.17 -1.78
N THR A 104 -11.79 -4.57 -0.59
CA THR A 104 -10.71 -4.36 0.38
C THR A 104 -10.26 -5.67 1.02
N MET A 105 -11.18 -6.61 1.29
CA MET A 105 -10.89 -7.86 2.00
C MET A 105 -10.37 -8.98 1.10
N MET A 106 -10.45 -8.85 -0.22
CA MET A 106 -9.88 -9.83 -1.15
C MET A 106 -8.41 -10.11 -0.82
N PRO A 107 -7.97 -11.40 -0.91
CA PRO A 107 -6.58 -11.77 -0.69
C PRO A 107 -5.65 -11.06 -1.65
N ARG A 108 -4.54 -10.53 -1.13
CA ARG A 108 -3.57 -9.75 -1.91
C ARG A 108 -2.38 -10.59 -2.35
N ILE A 109 -1.86 -10.24 -3.51
CA ILE A 109 -0.63 -10.79 -4.07
C ILE A 109 0.37 -9.67 -4.34
N HIS A 110 1.66 -9.99 -4.31
CA HIS A 110 2.71 -9.02 -4.60
C HIS A 110 4.01 -9.69 -5.02
N GLN A 111 4.69 -9.11 -5.99
CA GLN A 111 6.03 -9.50 -6.39
C GLN A 111 6.91 -8.27 -6.56
N ASP A 112 8.02 -8.22 -5.84
CA ASP A 112 9.07 -7.21 -6.02
C ASP A 112 10.13 -7.72 -7.00
N TRP A 113 10.50 -6.90 -7.97
CA TRP A 113 11.68 -7.16 -8.77
C TRP A 113 12.96 -6.95 -7.92
N PRO A 114 13.99 -7.81 -8.01
CA PRO A 114 14.17 -8.92 -8.96
C PRO A 114 13.77 -10.29 -8.41
N TYR A 115 12.98 -10.35 -7.36
CA TYR A 115 12.62 -11.61 -6.71
C TYR A 115 11.61 -12.40 -7.53
N TYR A 116 11.83 -13.72 -7.66
CA TYR A 116 10.95 -14.59 -8.45
C TYR A 116 9.78 -15.17 -7.64
N SER A 117 9.74 -14.96 -6.32
CA SER A 117 8.66 -15.47 -5.50
C SER A 117 7.47 -14.49 -5.49
N LEU A 118 6.30 -14.98 -5.89
CA LEU A 118 5.05 -14.27 -5.75
C LEU A 118 4.56 -14.39 -4.30
N GLN A 119 4.59 -13.31 -3.56
CA GLN A 119 4.03 -13.27 -2.21
C GLN A 119 2.50 -13.31 -2.31
N VAL A 120 1.86 -14.20 -1.57
CA VAL A 120 0.40 -14.34 -1.53
C VAL A 120 -0.08 -14.32 -0.08
N GLU A 121 -1.19 -13.67 0.21
CA GLU A 121 -1.79 -13.76 1.54
C GLU A 121 -2.31 -15.18 1.81
N LYS A 122 -2.24 -15.61 3.07
CA LYS A 122 -2.62 -16.96 3.50
C LYS A 122 -4.07 -17.31 3.12
N THR A 123 -4.94 -16.31 3.05
CA THR A 123 -6.36 -16.46 2.69
C THR A 123 -6.61 -16.70 1.21
N LEU A 124 -5.59 -16.57 0.34
CA LEU A 124 -5.73 -16.92 -1.07
C LEU A 124 -6.02 -18.42 -1.20
N ASN A 125 -7.06 -18.79 -1.94
CA ASN A 125 -7.47 -20.18 -2.07
C ASN A 125 -6.41 -21.03 -2.79
N ASN A 126 -6.42 -22.33 -2.52
CA ASN A 126 -5.39 -23.24 -3.03
C ASN A 126 -5.51 -23.46 -4.55
N ASP A 127 -6.71 -23.37 -5.12
CA ASP A 127 -6.89 -23.56 -6.56
C ASP A 127 -6.30 -22.39 -7.34
N THR A 128 -6.46 -21.16 -6.84
CA THR A 128 -5.78 -19.99 -7.40
C THR A 128 -4.26 -20.11 -7.29
N LYS A 129 -3.73 -20.60 -6.15
CA LYS A 129 -2.27 -20.83 -6.00
C LYS A 129 -1.76 -21.83 -7.04
N ARG A 130 -2.46 -22.96 -7.24
CA ARG A 130 -2.12 -23.96 -8.26
C ARG A 130 -2.19 -23.38 -9.68
N MET A 131 -3.22 -22.58 -9.97
CA MET A 131 -3.33 -21.92 -11.27
C MET A 131 -2.15 -20.98 -11.53
N LEU A 132 -1.76 -20.18 -10.54
CA LEU A 132 -0.58 -19.32 -10.63
C LEU A 132 0.72 -20.11 -10.88
N GLU A 133 0.85 -21.31 -10.30
CA GLU A 133 1.97 -22.22 -10.57
C GLU A 133 1.99 -22.70 -12.02
N THR A 134 0.84 -23.00 -12.62
CA THR A 134 0.76 -23.37 -14.04
C THR A 134 1.18 -22.23 -14.98
N TYR A 135 1.07 -20.99 -14.55
CA TYR A 135 1.57 -19.81 -15.27
C TYR A 135 3.05 -19.50 -14.99
N GLY A 136 3.74 -20.38 -14.23
CA GLY A 136 5.17 -20.24 -13.96
C GLY A 136 5.49 -19.37 -12.74
N HIS A 137 4.50 -18.90 -12.00
CA HIS A 137 4.72 -18.19 -10.74
C HIS A 137 5.14 -19.16 -9.61
N LYS A 138 5.78 -18.61 -8.58
CA LYS A 138 6.16 -19.36 -7.37
C LYS A 138 5.46 -18.74 -6.16
N PRO A 139 4.20 -19.12 -5.88
CA PRO A 139 3.45 -18.59 -4.75
C PRO A 139 4.14 -18.94 -3.44
N LYS A 140 4.36 -17.92 -2.61
CA LYS A 140 4.89 -18.07 -1.26
C LYS A 140 3.99 -17.34 -0.28
N GLU A 141 3.49 -18.05 0.70
CA GLU A 141 2.65 -17.43 1.73
C GLU A 141 3.42 -16.35 2.49
N SER A 142 2.75 -15.23 2.68
CA SER A 142 3.24 -14.06 3.35
C SER A 142 2.25 -13.62 4.44
N LYS A 143 2.73 -12.76 5.33
CA LYS A 143 1.86 -12.03 6.24
C LYS A 143 0.90 -11.14 5.46
N THR A 144 -0.13 -10.64 6.14
CA THR A 144 -1.07 -9.64 5.60
C THR A 144 -0.33 -8.45 4.98
N MET A 145 -0.84 -7.96 3.86
CA MET A 145 -0.22 -6.89 3.07
C MET A 145 -1.01 -5.58 3.20
N GLY A 146 -0.42 -4.62 3.91
CA GLY A 146 -1.00 -3.31 4.09
C GLY A 146 -2.30 -3.29 4.89
N SER A 147 -3.05 -2.20 4.73
CA SER A 147 -4.37 -1.99 5.32
C SER A 147 -4.99 -0.78 4.63
N THR A 148 -5.86 -0.99 3.66
CA THR A 148 -6.49 0.10 2.91
C THR A 148 -7.58 0.77 3.74
N GLN A 149 -7.65 2.10 3.60
CA GLN A 149 -8.74 2.89 4.12
C GLN A 149 -9.43 3.51 2.90
N SER A 150 -10.69 3.18 2.69
CA SER A 150 -11.35 3.48 1.43
C SER A 150 -12.73 4.09 1.65
N ILE A 151 -13.09 5.00 0.74
CA ILE A 151 -14.44 5.56 0.63
C ILE A 151 -14.86 5.40 -0.83
N HIS A 152 -15.95 4.70 -1.08
CA HIS A 152 -16.58 4.57 -2.39
C HIS A 152 -17.87 5.38 -2.39
N ILE A 153 -18.04 6.23 -3.39
CA ILE A 153 -19.21 7.09 -3.55
C ILE A 153 -20.00 6.53 -4.73
N LYS A 154 -21.19 6.02 -4.45
CA LYS A 154 -22.07 5.42 -5.46
C LYS A 154 -23.49 5.96 -5.25
N ASP A 155 -24.10 6.48 -6.31
CA ASP A 155 -25.45 7.04 -6.29
C ASP A 155 -25.65 8.12 -5.20
N GLY A 156 -24.64 8.94 -4.97
CA GLY A 156 -24.65 10.01 -3.95
C GLY A 156 -24.51 9.51 -2.52
N VAL A 157 -24.25 8.22 -2.30
CA VAL A 157 -24.03 7.61 -0.98
C VAL A 157 -22.56 7.29 -0.77
N ASN A 158 -22.05 7.64 0.40
CA ASN A 158 -20.67 7.36 0.81
C ASN A 158 -20.58 6.03 1.55
N PHE A 159 -19.87 5.07 0.98
CA PHE A 159 -19.56 3.77 1.59
C PHE A 159 -18.11 3.77 2.08
N GLY A 160 -17.92 3.86 3.37
CA GLY A 160 -16.60 3.78 3.99
C GLY A 160 -16.25 2.37 4.46
N PHE A 161 -15.02 1.92 4.24
CA PHE A 161 -14.55 0.66 4.79
C PHE A 161 -13.15 0.79 5.38
N ALA A 162 -13.00 0.33 6.61
CA ALA A 162 -11.72 0.22 7.30
C ALA A 162 -11.23 -1.23 7.23
N ASP A 163 -10.06 -1.44 6.66
CA ASP A 163 -9.48 -2.77 6.43
C ASP A 163 -9.24 -3.52 7.75
N LEU A 164 -9.86 -4.67 7.90
CA LEU A 164 -9.78 -5.52 9.10
C LEU A 164 -8.38 -6.13 9.34
N ARG A 165 -7.44 -5.94 8.41
CA ARG A 165 -6.02 -6.26 8.64
C ARG A 165 -5.39 -5.39 9.73
N ARG A 166 -6.06 -4.29 10.10
CA ARG A 166 -5.77 -3.48 11.30
C ARG A 166 -6.99 -3.47 12.21
N PRO A 167 -6.94 -4.13 13.37
CA PRO A 167 -8.11 -4.30 14.24
C PRO A 167 -8.65 -2.98 14.81
N ASP A 168 -7.83 -1.94 14.91
CA ASP A 168 -8.22 -0.64 15.47
C ASP A 168 -8.73 0.37 14.43
N ALA A 169 -8.76 -0.03 13.14
CA ALA A 169 -9.29 0.82 12.09
C ALA A 169 -10.82 0.89 12.17
N LYS A 170 -11.37 2.10 12.01
CA LYS A 170 -12.82 2.36 12.10
C LYS A 170 -13.27 3.33 11.03
N VAL A 171 -14.53 3.19 10.62
CA VAL A 171 -15.27 4.18 9.84
C VAL A 171 -16.17 4.97 10.79
N SER A 172 -16.20 6.28 10.60
CA SER A 172 -17.12 7.17 11.29
C SER A 172 -17.86 8.01 10.28
N VAL A 173 -19.17 8.18 10.46
CA VAL A 173 -20.01 9.06 9.66
C VAL A 173 -20.42 10.26 10.50
N GLN A 174 -20.37 11.43 9.89
CA GLN A 174 -20.95 12.62 10.50
C GLN A 174 -22.48 12.49 10.44
N LYS A 175 -23.12 12.70 11.59
CA LYS A 175 -24.60 12.75 11.70
C LYS A 175 -25.11 14.12 11.26
#